data_831121683c25f89e3d4887b31f9e71b0
#
_entry.id   831121683c25f89e3d4887b31f9e71b0
#
_cell.length_a   1.000
_cell.length_b   1.000
_cell.length_c   1.000
_cell.angle_alpha   90.00
_cell.angle_beta   90.00
_cell.angle_gamma   90.00
#
_symmetry.space_group_name_H-M   'P 1'
#
loop_
_entity.id
_entity.type
_entity.pdbx_description
1 polymer ?
#
loop_
_entity_poly.entity_id
_entity_poly.type
_entity_poly.pdbx_seq_one_letter_code
_entity_poly.pdbx_strand_id
1 'polypeptide(L)'
;MRITRYAVALALVLAVPAVGTATAETADVLRPSAHPVKLRTTPRELSVTYTYQGQEHTLDDFLTRTKTNGFLVLDGQDVVTERYTGANRNTRFQSWSMAKSFTSAAIGIALGEGRIRSIDDPVDRYLPELVRSGYAGVPISALLRMSSGIDWDEATDAPRLQAAANKGYPIRKLAARQKKGWDWGTRFEYTSMNSFVLARLVTKATGVPYHEYVERKIWRPAGMESTATVGNDSHGDSLGYCCYHATDRDFARFGLLYLRGGKAGGRQVVPASWVRASTTPSPVNPRYGLHWWLGGSGDFMAAGFGGQYIYVSPRHSVVVVKSAIAGGRPDQEEALTAFRAVAAEVARTR
;
A
#
# COMPACT_ATOMS: atom_id res chain seq x y z
N MET A 1 -33.45 9.28 15.29
CA MET A 1 -32.12 9.43 14.66
C MET A 1 -31.36 8.11 14.87
N ARG A 2 -31.36 7.22 13.89
CA ARG A 2 -30.75 5.88 13.98
C ARG A 2 -29.30 6.01 13.51
N ILE A 3 -28.37 5.83 14.43
CA ILE A 3 -26.92 5.75 14.14
C ILE A 3 -26.68 4.38 13.51
N THR A 4 -26.47 4.35 12.21
CA THR A 4 -26.10 3.15 11.48
C THR A 4 -24.63 2.83 11.83
N ARG A 5 -24.46 1.78 12.63
CA ARG A 5 -23.15 1.21 12.96
C ARG A 5 -22.60 0.57 11.67
N TYR A 6 -21.62 1.15 11.05
CA TYR A 6 -20.79 0.47 10.07
C TYR A 6 -19.87 -0.52 10.78
N ALA A 7 -20.41 -1.68 11.09
CA ALA A 7 -19.61 -2.82 11.50
C ALA A 7 -18.90 -3.36 10.26
N VAL A 8 -17.60 -3.17 10.16
CA VAL A 8 -16.74 -3.94 9.25
C VAL A 8 -16.64 -5.34 9.83
N ALA A 9 -17.60 -6.20 9.46
CA ALA A 9 -17.51 -7.62 9.75
C ALA A 9 -16.45 -8.22 8.83
N LEU A 10 -15.24 -8.43 9.33
CA LEU A 10 -14.23 -9.26 8.70
C LEU A 10 -13.86 -10.39 9.65
N ALA A 11 -14.80 -11.31 9.84
CA ALA A 11 -14.56 -12.57 10.50
C ALA A 11 -14.82 -13.70 9.51
N LEU A 12 -13.78 -14.22 8.89
CA LEU A 12 -13.77 -15.61 8.45
C LEU A 12 -12.35 -16.17 8.62
N VAL A 13 -12.23 -17.03 9.61
CA VAL A 13 -11.09 -17.92 9.79
C VAL A 13 -11.15 -18.95 8.67
N LEU A 14 -10.34 -18.79 7.64
CA LEU A 14 -10.01 -19.89 6.75
C LEU A 14 -8.64 -20.41 7.14
N ALA A 15 -8.60 -21.65 7.62
CA ALA A 15 -7.37 -22.41 7.79
C ALA A 15 -6.59 -22.36 6.47
N VAL A 16 -5.41 -21.76 6.50
CA VAL A 16 -4.45 -21.82 5.40
C VAL A 16 -3.97 -23.27 5.34
N PRO A 17 -4.18 -24.01 4.25
CA PRO A 17 -3.55 -25.31 4.10
C PRO A 17 -2.03 -25.14 4.12
N ALA A 18 -1.34 -26.09 4.74
CA ALA A 18 0.11 -26.15 4.80
C ALA A 18 0.74 -25.84 3.45
N VAL A 19 1.82 -25.06 3.48
CA VAL A 19 2.64 -24.63 2.35
C VAL A 19 2.99 -25.84 1.48
N GLY A 20 2.16 -26.12 0.48
CA GLY A 20 2.58 -26.85 -0.70
C GLY A 20 3.60 -25.95 -1.40
N THR A 21 4.63 -26.55 -1.96
CA THR A 21 5.69 -25.91 -2.75
C THR A 21 5.05 -24.89 -3.71
N ALA A 22 5.08 -23.62 -3.30
CA ALA A 22 4.60 -22.53 -4.12
C ALA A 22 5.44 -22.56 -5.41
N THR A 23 4.81 -22.75 -6.55
CA THR A 23 5.41 -22.38 -7.82
C THR A 23 5.89 -20.94 -7.66
N ALA A 24 7.19 -20.70 -7.85
CA ALA A 24 7.79 -19.42 -7.64
C ALA A 24 6.96 -18.36 -8.39
N GLU A 25 6.39 -17.41 -7.65
CA GLU A 25 5.66 -16.28 -8.21
C GLU A 25 6.60 -15.61 -9.21
N THR A 26 6.18 -15.48 -10.45
CA THR A 26 6.98 -14.75 -11.44
C THR A 26 7.01 -13.29 -11.03
N ALA A 27 8.21 -12.72 -10.97
CA ALA A 27 8.39 -11.39 -10.43
C ALA A 27 9.41 -10.59 -11.25
N ASP A 28 9.08 -9.32 -11.44
CA ASP A 28 9.94 -8.34 -12.07
C ASP A 28 10.87 -7.69 -11.04
N VAL A 29 12.11 -7.43 -11.43
CA VAL A 29 13.13 -6.87 -10.55
C VAL A 29 13.10 -5.34 -10.58
N LEU A 30 13.12 -4.72 -9.40
CA LEU A 30 13.34 -3.29 -9.20
C LEU A 30 14.78 -3.08 -8.71
N ARG A 31 15.60 -2.41 -9.51
CA ARG A 31 16.99 -2.13 -9.15
C ARG A 31 17.11 -0.97 -8.18
N PRO A 32 18.07 -1.00 -7.23
CA PRO A 32 18.28 0.06 -6.27
C PRO A 32 18.74 1.36 -6.92
N SER A 33 18.69 2.44 -6.16
CA SER A 33 19.30 3.72 -6.51
C SER A 33 20.82 3.61 -6.53
N ALA A 34 21.46 4.27 -7.49
CA ALA A 34 22.92 4.49 -7.45
C ALA A 34 23.34 5.42 -6.29
N HIS A 35 22.39 6.23 -5.79
CA HIS A 35 22.58 7.18 -4.71
C HIS A 35 21.46 7.01 -3.66
N PRO A 36 21.54 5.96 -2.80
CA PRO A 36 20.51 5.71 -1.80
C PRO A 36 20.38 6.87 -0.82
N VAL A 37 19.14 7.17 -0.42
CA VAL A 37 18.89 8.08 0.69
C VAL A 37 19.40 7.41 1.98
N LYS A 38 20.42 8.01 2.59
CA LYS A 38 21.00 7.47 3.83
C LYS A 38 20.00 7.58 4.96
N LEU A 39 19.69 6.47 5.61
CA LEU A 39 19.00 6.42 6.89
C LEU A 39 20.07 6.29 7.97
N ARG A 40 20.24 7.33 8.80
CA ARG A 40 21.21 7.31 9.91
C ARG A 40 20.63 6.47 11.05
N THR A 41 21.44 5.67 11.69
CA THR A 41 21.01 4.88 12.85
C THR A 41 21.36 5.65 14.13
N THR A 42 20.33 6.08 14.85
CA THR A 42 20.42 6.83 16.11
C THR A 42 19.50 6.20 17.13
N PRO A 43 19.83 5.00 17.66
CA PRO A 43 18.92 4.23 18.50
C PRO A 43 18.47 5.01 19.72
N ARG A 44 17.18 4.91 20.03
CA ARG A 44 16.54 5.40 21.25
C ARG A 44 15.73 4.30 21.90
N GLU A 45 15.72 4.29 23.20
CA GLU A 45 14.82 3.47 23.97
C GLU A 45 13.44 4.13 23.95
N LEU A 46 12.43 3.41 23.47
CA LEU A 46 11.05 3.89 23.39
C LEU A 46 10.20 3.10 24.39
N SER A 47 9.71 3.77 25.43
CA SER A 47 8.75 3.20 26.38
C SER A 47 7.35 3.59 25.95
N VAL A 48 6.70 2.72 25.20
CA VAL A 48 5.39 3.00 24.59
C VAL A 48 4.31 2.15 25.24
N THR A 49 3.30 2.84 25.79
CA THR A 49 2.03 2.26 26.20
C THR A 49 0.89 2.95 25.44
N TYR A 50 -0.22 2.25 25.26
CA TYR A 50 -1.43 2.78 24.65
C TYR A 50 -2.65 2.10 25.20
N THR A 51 -3.80 2.79 25.16
CA THR A 51 -5.09 2.20 25.56
C THR A 51 -5.89 1.82 24.31
N TYR A 52 -6.34 0.59 24.24
CA TYR A 52 -7.22 0.10 23.20
C TYR A 52 -8.36 -0.71 23.81
N GLN A 53 -9.60 -0.42 23.45
CA GLN A 53 -10.82 -1.04 24.00
C GLN A 53 -10.87 -1.06 25.55
N GLY A 54 -10.36 0.02 26.18
CA GLY A 54 -10.34 0.15 27.64
C GLY A 54 -9.22 -0.62 28.36
N GLN A 55 -8.34 -1.29 27.61
CA GLN A 55 -7.18 -2.00 28.16
C GLN A 55 -5.88 -1.29 27.81
N GLU A 56 -4.95 -1.27 28.76
CA GLU A 56 -3.59 -0.79 28.52
C GLU A 56 -2.73 -1.89 27.92
N HIS A 57 -1.97 -1.54 26.89
CA HIS A 57 -1.05 -2.41 26.18
C HIS A 57 0.32 -1.75 26.05
N THR A 58 1.37 -2.57 26.01
CA THR A 58 2.70 -2.11 25.64
C THR A 58 2.99 -2.36 24.15
N LEU A 59 3.96 -1.63 23.60
CA LEU A 59 4.44 -1.90 22.23
C LEU A 59 4.95 -3.34 22.09
N ASP A 60 5.69 -3.85 23.08
CA ASP A 60 6.27 -5.20 23.03
C ASP A 60 5.19 -6.28 23.02
N ASP A 61 4.12 -6.10 23.82
CA ASP A 61 2.95 -6.97 23.76
C ASP A 61 2.29 -6.92 22.37
N PHE A 62 2.07 -5.73 21.82
CA PHE A 62 1.51 -5.56 20.48
C PHE A 62 2.34 -6.28 19.41
N LEU A 63 3.66 -6.06 19.40
CA LEU A 63 4.56 -6.68 18.42
C LEU A 63 4.55 -8.21 18.52
N THR A 64 4.50 -8.74 19.73
CA THR A 64 4.45 -10.19 20.03
C THR A 64 3.13 -10.81 19.56
N ARG A 65 2.00 -10.26 20.00
CA ARG A 65 0.64 -10.75 19.65
C ARG A 65 0.39 -10.70 18.14
N THR A 66 0.93 -9.69 17.48
CA THR A 66 0.76 -9.50 16.04
C THR A 66 1.86 -10.18 15.22
N LYS A 67 2.64 -11.08 15.82
CA LYS A 67 3.69 -11.88 15.16
C LYS A 67 4.61 -11.04 14.27
N THR A 68 5.07 -9.93 14.79
CA THR A 68 5.91 -8.98 14.07
C THR A 68 7.30 -9.57 13.85
N ASN A 69 7.75 -9.59 12.60
CA ASN A 69 9.10 -10.03 12.23
C ASN A 69 10.06 -8.85 11.95
N GLY A 70 9.53 -7.71 11.51
CA GLY A 70 10.27 -6.48 11.30
C GLY A 70 9.50 -5.29 11.85
N PHE A 71 10.19 -4.42 12.59
CA PHE A 71 9.65 -3.17 13.12
C PHE A 71 10.72 -2.08 13.05
N LEU A 72 10.42 -1.01 12.33
CA LEU A 72 11.34 0.10 12.10
C LEU A 72 10.63 1.43 12.31
N VAL A 73 11.28 2.35 13.01
CA VAL A 73 10.77 3.69 13.28
C VAL A 73 11.77 4.73 12.83
N LEU A 74 11.31 5.68 12.01
CA LEU A 74 12.07 6.86 11.64
C LEU A 74 11.58 8.08 12.41
N ASP A 75 12.53 8.87 12.90
CA ASP A 75 12.37 10.27 13.29
C ASP A 75 13.02 11.13 12.19
N GLY A 76 12.18 11.72 11.33
CA GLY A 76 12.69 12.33 10.10
C GLY A 76 13.44 11.31 9.24
N GLN A 77 14.77 11.40 9.19
CA GLN A 77 15.64 10.48 8.42
C GLN A 77 16.45 9.53 9.31
N ASP A 78 16.26 9.64 10.62
CA ASP A 78 17.01 8.87 11.60
C ASP A 78 16.23 7.62 12.01
N VAL A 79 16.86 6.45 11.91
CA VAL A 79 16.33 5.18 12.41
C VAL A 79 16.53 5.18 13.92
N VAL A 80 15.46 5.40 14.66
CA VAL A 80 15.48 5.43 16.14
C VAL A 80 15.17 4.07 16.75
N THR A 81 14.50 3.20 16.03
CA THR A 81 14.22 1.81 16.43
C THR A 81 14.24 0.92 15.20
N GLU A 82 14.93 -0.19 15.29
CA GLU A 82 14.96 -1.22 14.24
C GLU A 82 15.09 -2.59 14.92
N ARG A 83 14.02 -3.39 14.87
CA ARG A 83 13.94 -4.69 15.55
C ARG A 83 13.52 -5.77 14.57
N TYR A 84 14.15 -6.95 14.67
CA TYR A 84 13.81 -8.12 13.85
C TYR A 84 13.72 -9.37 14.72
N THR A 85 12.70 -10.21 14.45
CA THR A 85 12.48 -11.51 15.10
C THR A 85 12.30 -12.58 14.03
N GLY A 86 13.20 -13.55 13.98
CA GLY A 86 13.20 -14.56 12.91
C GLY A 86 13.49 -14.00 11.51
N ALA A 87 14.03 -12.77 11.44
CA ALA A 87 14.35 -12.03 10.23
C ALA A 87 15.56 -11.13 10.50
N ASN A 88 15.98 -10.34 9.52
CA ASN A 88 17.04 -9.35 9.66
C ASN A 88 16.80 -8.17 8.69
N ARG A 89 17.65 -7.14 8.76
CA ARG A 89 17.55 -5.92 7.95
C ARG A 89 17.57 -6.15 6.44
N ASN A 90 18.07 -7.28 5.96
CA ASN A 90 18.12 -7.63 4.55
C ASN A 90 16.94 -8.51 4.11
N THR A 91 16.09 -8.93 5.06
CA THR A 91 14.89 -9.70 4.77
C THR A 91 13.94 -8.86 3.92
N ARG A 92 13.49 -9.43 2.81
CA ARG A 92 12.47 -8.82 1.96
C ARG A 92 11.11 -9.33 2.38
N PHE A 93 10.31 -8.43 2.90
CA PHE A 93 8.94 -8.72 3.32
C PHE A 93 7.97 -8.47 2.16
N GLN A 94 6.94 -9.31 2.08
CA GLN A 94 5.88 -9.13 1.10
C GLN A 94 4.99 -7.95 1.52
N SER A 95 4.79 -7.00 0.63
CA SER A 95 4.01 -5.79 0.89
C SER A 95 2.52 -6.05 1.09
N TRP A 96 2.00 -7.10 0.46
CA TRP A 96 0.56 -7.24 0.24
C TRP A 96 -0.04 -5.91 -0.25
N SER A 97 -1.16 -5.49 0.29
CA SER A 97 -1.88 -4.30 -0.18
C SER A 97 -1.17 -2.96 0.05
N MET A 98 -0.01 -2.91 0.74
CA MET A 98 0.82 -1.69 0.72
C MET A 98 1.23 -1.31 -0.71
N ALA A 99 1.29 -2.28 -1.63
CA ALA A 99 1.54 -2.07 -3.06
C ALA A 99 0.61 -1.04 -3.70
N LYS A 100 -0.65 -0.95 -3.23
CA LYS A 100 -1.65 -0.02 -3.78
C LYS A 100 -1.21 1.44 -3.67
N SER A 101 -0.49 1.79 -2.60
CA SER A 101 0.04 3.14 -2.42
C SER A 101 1.17 3.46 -3.41
N PHE A 102 1.98 2.46 -3.81
CA PHE A 102 2.94 2.62 -4.90
C PHE A 102 2.24 2.81 -6.24
N THR A 103 1.16 2.07 -6.50
CA THR A 103 0.33 2.22 -7.70
C THR A 103 -0.30 3.61 -7.77
N SER A 104 -0.82 4.12 -6.64
CA SER A 104 -1.30 5.51 -6.55
C SER A 104 -0.20 6.51 -6.89
N ALA A 105 1.00 6.36 -6.33
CA ALA A 105 2.13 7.24 -6.64
C ALA A 105 2.47 7.22 -8.13
N ALA A 106 2.47 6.03 -8.77
CA ALA A 106 2.73 5.88 -10.20
C ALA A 106 1.68 6.62 -11.07
N ILE A 107 0.39 6.53 -10.70
CA ILE A 107 -0.70 7.30 -11.34
C ILE A 107 -0.44 8.81 -11.18
N GLY A 108 -0.10 9.26 -9.98
CA GLY A 108 0.16 10.68 -9.72
C GLY A 108 1.34 11.25 -10.52
N ILE A 109 2.38 10.46 -10.70
CA ILE A 109 3.52 10.84 -11.54
C ILE A 109 3.12 10.87 -13.02
N ALA A 110 2.42 9.83 -13.50
CA ALA A 110 1.96 9.78 -14.90
C ALA A 110 0.99 10.92 -15.24
N LEU A 111 0.15 11.34 -14.30
CA LEU A 111 -0.69 12.53 -14.41
C LEU A 111 0.16 13.80 -14.49
N GLY A 112 1.15 13.96 -13.61
CA GLY A 112 2.08 15.09 -13.61
C GLY A 112 2.94 15.19 -14.88
N GLU A 113 3.20 14.07 -15.53
CA GLU A 113 3.91 13.99 -16.82
C GLU A 113 2.98 14.19 -18.04
N GLY A 114 1.67 14.38 -17.84
CA GLY A 114 0.68 14.51 -18.90
C GLY A 114 0.42 13.20 -19.67
N ARG A 115 0.89 12.05 -19.15
CA ARG A 115 0.61 10.72 -19.72
C ARG A 115 -0.82 10.26 -19.42
N ILE A 116 -1.35 10.66 -18.29
CA ILE A 116 -2.77 10.61 -17.94
C ILE A 116 -3.27 12.06 -17.98
N ARG A 117 -4.34 12.32 -18.71
CA ARG A 117 -4.85 13.69 -18.88
C ARG A 117 -5.57 14.17 -17.62
N SER A 118 -6.45 13.33 -17.05
CA SER A 118 -7.22 13.59 -15.85
C SER A 118 -7.54 12.27 -15.14
N ILE A 119 -7.63 12.29 -13.80
CA ILE A 119 -8.17 11.15 -13.05
C ILE A 119 -9.71 11.03 -13.17
N ASP A 120 -10.36 12.00 -13.77
CA ASP A 120 -11.80 11.95 -14.11
C ASP A 120 -12.03 11.33 -15.49
N ASP A 121 -10.97 11.06 -16.26
CA ASP A 121 -11.08 10.27 -17.49
C ASP A 121 -11.56 8.86 -17.15
N PRO A 122 -12.44 8.27 -17.98
CA PRO A 122 -12.84 6.88 -17.81
C PRO A 122 -11.68 5.94 -18.13
N VAL A 123 -11.57 4.86 -17.33
CA VAL A 123 -10.44 3.92 -17.41
C VAL A 123 -10.37 3.20 -18.76
N ASP A 124 -11.52 2.94 -19.40
CA ASP A 124 -11.61 2.28 -20.71
C ASP A 124 -11.12 3.17 -21.88
N ARG A 125 -10.94 4.47 -21.65
CA ARG A 125 -10.20 5.35 -22.58
C ARG A 125 -8.76 4.90 -22.79
N TYR A 126 -8.11 4.41 -21.73
CA TYR A 126 -6.73 3.93 -21.75
C TYR A 126 -6.64 2.43 -21.96
N LEU A 127 -7.69 1.70 -21.57
CA LEU A 127 -7.82 0.25 -21.62
C LEU A 127 -9.07 -0.15 -22.41
N PRO A 128 -9.06 -0.08 -23.75
CA PRO A 128 -10.26 -0.34 -24.58
C PRO A 128 -10.87 -1.73 -24.36
N GLU A 129 -10.09 -2.69 -23.89
CA GLU A 129 -10.60 -4.02 -23.52
C GLU A 129 -11.61 -4.03 -22.40
N LEU A 130 -11.75 -2.92 -21.65
CA LEU A 130 -12.69 -2.78 -20.54
C LEU A 130 -14.06 -2.20 -20.97
N VAL A 131 -14.23 -1.76 -22.22
CA VAL A 131 -15.44 -1.08 -22.72
C VAL A 131 -16.72 -1.92 -22.59
N ARG A 132 -16.61 -3.25 -22.46
CA ARG A 132 -17.73 -4.17 -22.27
C ARG A 132 -17.77 -4.83 -20.89
N SER A 133 -17.00 -4.30 -19.94
CA SER A 133 -16.94 -4.78 -18.56
C SER A 133 -17.67 -3.84 -17.60
N GLY A 134 -17.71 -4.21 -16.33
CA GLY A 134 -18.19 -3.32 -15.27
C GLY A 134 -17.38 -2.04 -15.09
N TYR A 135 -16.21 -1.95 -15.72
CA TYR A 135 -15.36 -0.75 -15.72
C TYR A 135 -15.68 0.25 -16.83
N ALA A 136 -16.61 -0.06 -17.74
CA ALA A 136 -16.97 0.86 -18.82
C ALA A 136 -17.45 2.21 -18.27
N GLY A 137 -16.82 3.30 -18.68
CA GLY A 137 -17.15 4.66 -18.25
C GLY A 137 -16.75 5.01 -16.81
N VAL A 138 -16.10 4.10 -16.07
CA VAL A 138 -15.70 4.34 -14.68
C VAL A 138 -14.46 5.23 -14.62
N PRO A 139 -14.48 6.38 -13.93
CA PRO A 139 -13.34 7.27 -13.85
C PRO A 139 -12.19 6.67 -13.01
N ILE A 140 -10.96 6.97 -13.38
CA ILE A 140 -9.73 6.56 -12.67
C ILE A 140 -9.82 6.93 -11.17
N SER A 141 -10.40 8.10 -10.86
CA SER A 141 -10.60 8.55 -9.47
C SER A 141 -11.49 7.63 -8.65
N ALA A 142 -12.49 6.99 -9.26
CA ALA A 142 -13.34 6.02 -8.57
C ALA A 142 -12.59 4.71 -8.23
N LEU A 143 -11.70 4.25 -9.13
CA LEU A 143 -10.83 3.12 -8.83
C LEU A 143 -9.88 3.43 -7.67
N LEU A 144 -9.24 4.60 -7.68
CA LEU A 144 -8.33 5.06 -6.63
C LEU A 144 -9.01 5.20 -5.27
N ARG A 145 -10.29 5.59 -5.24
CA ARG A 145 -11.11 5.76 -4.03
C ARG A 145 -11.82 4.49 -3.57
N MET A 146 -11.59 3.36 -4.26
CA MET A 146 -12.29 2.10 -3.98
C MET A 146 -13.82 2.25 -4.08
N SER A 147 -14.28 2.91 -5.13
CA SER A 147 -15.71 3.16 -5.42
C SER A 147 -16.07 2.92 -6.89
N SER A 148 -15.38 1.96 -7.53
CA SER A 148 -15.57 1.65 -8.95
C SER A 148 -16.94 1.10 -9.31
N GLY A 149 -17.67 0.53 -8.35
CA GLY A 149 -19.00 -0.03 -8.56
C GLY A 149 -19.00 -1.41 -9.21
N ILE A 150 -17.87 -2.08 -9.36
CA ILE A 150 -17.85 -3.47 -9.82
C ILE A 150 -18.36 -4.42 -8.74
N ASP A 151 -18.96 -5.53 -9.16
CA ASP A 151 -19.39 -6.62 -8.29
C ASP A 151 -18.17 -7.38 -7.76
N TRP A 152 -17.79 -7.10 -6.51
CA TRP A 152 -16.55 -7.60 -5.90
C TRP A 152 -16.72 -7.81 -4.40
N ASP A 153 -16.24 -8.94 -3.93
CA ASP A 153 -16.04 -9.24 -2.51
C ASP A 153 -14.55 -9.52 -2.25
N GLU A 154 -13.86 -8.62 -1.58
CA GLU A 154 -12.42 -8.74 -1.35
C GLU A 154 -12.04 -10.03 -0.62
N ALA A 155 -12.88 -10.53 0.29
CA ALA A 155 -12.56 -11.71 1.08
C ALA A 155 -12.54 -12.99 0.23
N THR A 156 -13.39 -13.07 -0.79
CA THR A 156 -13.50 -14.24 -1.68
C THR A 156 -12.77 -14.04 -3.00
N ASP A 157 -12.80 -12.85 -3.58
CA ASP A 157 -12.30 -12.60 -4.93
C ASP A 157 -10.79 -12.30 -4.96
N ALA A 158 -10.24 -11.64 -3.93
CA ALA A 158 -8.80 -11.38 -3.89
C ALA A 158 -7.97 -12.67 -3.78
N PRO A 159 -8.32 -13.69 -2.96
CA PRO A 159 -7.66 -15.00 -3.00
C PRO A 159 -7.77 -15.71 -4.35
N ARG A 160 -8.92 -15.62 -5.03
CA ARG A 160 -9.11 -16.19 -6.37
C ARG A 160 -8.25 -15.48 -7.41
N LEU A 161 -8.18 -14.16 -7.33
CA LEU A 161 -7.30 -13.34 -8.17
C LEU A 161 -5.84 -13.74 -8.00
N GLN A 162 -5.37 -13.86 -6.75
CA GLN A 162 -4.00 -14.29 -6.46
C GLN A 162 -3.73 -15.72 -6.95
N ALA A 163 -4.65 -16.65 -6.73
CA ALA A 163 -4.53 -18.02 -7.23
C ALA A 163 -4.47 -18.09 -8.77
N ALA A 164 -5.21 -17.22 -9.46
CA ALA A 164 -5.16 -17.11 -10.92
C ALA A 164 -3.80 -16.60 -11.39
N ALA A 165 -3.26 -15.54 -10.75
CA ALA A 165 -1.95 -15.01 -11.05
C ALA A 165 -0.86 -16.05 -10.84
N ASN A 166 -0.86 -16.77 -9.71
CA ASN A 166 0.11 -17.82 -9.39
C ASN A 166 0.06 -19.01 -10.38
N LYS A 167 -1.09 -19.24 -11.01
CA LYS A 167 -1.26 -20.23 -12.09
C LYS A 167 -0.89 -19.68 -13.47
N GLY A 168 -0.38 -18.45 -13.56
CA GLY A 168 -0.03 -17.82 -14.83
C GLY A 168 -1.24 -17.47 -15.70
N TYR A 169 -2.42 -17.24 -15.11
CA TYR A 169 -3.59 -16.79 -15.87
C TYR A 169 -3.48 -15.28 -16.16
N PRO A 170 -3.74 -14.82 -17.41
CA PRO A 170 -3.67 -13.41 -17.74
C PRO A 170 -4.78 -12.63 -17.03
N ILE A 171 -4.42 -11.91 -15.97
CA ILE A 171 -5.37 -11.21 -15.09
C ILE A 171 -6.19 -10.17 -15.81
N ARG A 172 -5.66 -9.55 -16.89
CA ARG A 172 -6.42 -8.65 -17.76
C ARG A 172 -7.71 -9.25 -18.32
N LYS A 173 -7.75 -10.59 -18.54
CA LYS A 173 -8.97 -11.28 -18.97
C LYS A 173 -10.02 -11.36 -17.86
N LEU A 174 -9.60 -11.43 -16.58
CA LEU A 174 -10.51 -11.35 -15.44
C LEU A 174 -11.05 -9.93 -15.27
N ALA A 175 -10.20 -8.92 -15.42
CA ALA A 175 -10.61 -7.52 -15.38
C ALA A 175 -11.68 -7.21 -16.43
N ALA A 176 -11.49 -7.69 -17.69
CA ALA A 176 -12.45 -7.51 -18.78
C ALA A 176 -13.78 -8.25 -18.60
N ARG A 177 -13.88 -9.18 -17.63
CA ARG A 177 -15.09 -9.93 -17.31
C ARG A 177 -15.79 -9.46 -16.05
N GLN A 178 -15.23 -8.46 -15.35
CA GLN A 178 -15.89 -7.90 -14.17
C GLN A 178 -17.25 -7.33 -14.52
N LYS A 179 -18.21 -7.56 -13.64
CA LYS A 179 -19.58 -7.07 -13.79
C LYS A 179 -19.77 -5.79 -12.98
N LYS A 180 -20.69 -4.95 -13.41
CA LYS A 180 -21.18 -3.83 -12.62
C LYS A 180 -22.09 -4.38 -11.52
N GLY A 181 -21.82 -3.98 -10.28
CA GLY A 181 -22.68 -4.27 -9.13
C GLY A 181 -23.56 -3.07 -8.77
N TRP A 182 -23.02 -1.85 -8.85
CA TRP A 182 -23.72 -0.60 -8.54
C TRP A 182 -23.09 0.59 -9.30
N ASP A 183 -23.65 1.78 -9.14
CA ASP A 183 -23.08 2.96 -9.76
C ASP A 183 -21.77 3.37 -9.08
N TRP A 184 -20.76 3.70 -9.89
CA TRP A 184 -19.48 4.17 -9.36
C TRP A 184 -19.67 5.46 -8.52
N GLY A 185 -18.80 5.64 -7.52
CA GLY A 185 -18.82 6.80 -6.64
C GLY A 185 -19.93 6.80 -5.58
N THR A 186 -20.78 5.76 -5.51
CA THR A 186 -21.92 5.73 -4.57
C THR A 186 -21.60 5.07 -3.24
N ARG A 187 -20.65 4.12 -3.22
CA ARG A 187 -20.22 3.45 -1.99
C ARG A 187 -18.75 3.04 -2.07
N PHE A 188 -18.14 2.91 -0.92
CA PHE A 188 -16.81 2.35 -0.76
C PHE A 188 -16.88 0.82 -0.78
N GLU A 189 -16.10 0.19 -1.67
CA GLU A 189 -15.88 -1.25 -1.71
C GLU A 189 -14.41 -1.52 -2.02
N TYR A 190 -13.69 -2.03 -1.03
CA TYR A 190 -12.26 -2.30 -1.20
C TYR A 190 -12.05 -3.40 -2.23
N THR A 191 -11.32 -3.10 -3.30
CA THR A 191 -11.27 -3.91 -4.52
C THR A 191 -9.85 -4.01 -5.04
N SER A 192 -9.22 -5.18 -4.88
CA SER A 192 -7.85 -5.43 -5.37
C SER A 192 -7.76 -5.35 -6.90
N MET A 193 -8.81 -5.76 -7.63
CA MET A 193 -8.86 -5.67 -9.09
C MET A 193 -8.71 -4.22 -9.58
N ASN A 194 -9.22 -3.22 -8.85
CA ASN A 194 -9.03 -1.80 -9.20
C ASN A 194 -7.55 -1.44 -9.32
N SER A 195 -6.73 -1.91 -8.40
CA SER A 195 -5.30 -1.59 -8.37
C SER A 195 -4.52 -2.32 -9.47
N PHE A 196 -4.94 -3.53 -9.84
CA PHE A 196 -4.41 -4.21 -11.03
C PHE A 196 -4.71 -3.40 -12.30
N VAL A 197 -5.97 -2.97 -12.48
CA VAL A 197 -6.41 -2.15 -13.61
C VAL A 197 -5.61 -0.83 -13.67
N LEU A 198 -5.36 -0.18 -12.52
CA LEU A 198 -4.56 1.05 -12.45
C LEU A 198 -3.09 0.81 -12.83
N ALA A 199 -2.47 -0.28 -12.38
CA ALA A 199 -1.10 -0.63 -12.78
C ALA A 199 -0.99 -0.87 -14.30
N ARG A 200 -1.97 -1.57 -14.86
CA ARG A 200 -2.07 -1.79 -16.29
C ARG A 200 -2.30 -0.48 -17.06
N LEU A 201 -3.12 0.43 -16.51
CA LEU A 201 -3.34 1.76 -17.08
C LEU A 201 -2.02 2.56 -17.14
N VAL A 202 -1.19 2.51 -16.09
CA VAL A 202 0.15 3.13 -16.12
C VAL A 202 0.96 2.59 -17.28
N THR A 203 1.02 1.27 -17.48
CA THR A 203 1.72 0.67 -18.63
C THR A 203 1.21 1.21 -19.95
N LYS A 204 -0.10 1.28 -20.15
CA LYS A 204 -0.72 1.71 -21.40
C LYS A 204 -0.57 3.20 -21.66
N ALA A 205 -0.76 4.03 -20.64
CA ALA A 205 -0.65 5.49 -20.76
C ALA A 205 0.80 5.95 -21.00
N THR A 206 1.78 5.25 -20.42
CA THR A 206 3.19 5.63 -20.50
C THR A 206 3.94 4.93 -21.63
N GLY A 207 3.45 3.79 -22.11
CA GLY A 207 4.17 2.89 -23.04
C GLY A 207 5.32 2.13 -22.39
N VAL A 208 5.45 2.19 -21.05
CA VAL A 208 6.51 1.53 -20.28
C VAL A 208 5.89 0.49 -19.36
N PRO A 209 6.41 -0.74 -19.26
CA PRO A 209 5.92 -1.73 -18.28
C PRO A 209 5.86 -1.15 -16.87
N TYR A 210 4.81 -1.49 -16.11
CA TYR A 210 4.56 -0.90 -14.80
C TYR A 210 5.77 -1.00 -13.86
N HIS A 211 6.40 -2.16 -13.76
CA HIS A 211 7.57 -2.36 -12.89
C HIS A 211 8.75 -1.47 -13.29
N GLU A 212 9.03 -1.33 -14.60
CA GLU A 212 10.08 -0.43 -15.09
C GLU A 212 9.73 1.04 -14.81
N TYR A 213 8.45 1.41 -14.95
CA TYR A 213 8.00 2.76 -14.65
C TYR A 213 8.18 3.06 -13.16
N VAL A 214 7.77 2.14 -12.28
CA VAL A 214 7.99 2.27 -10.82
C VAL A 214 9.48 2.31 -10.48
N GLU A 215 10.32 1.47 -11.09
CA GLU A 215 11.78 1.52 -10.91
C GLU A 215 12.34 2.92 -11.24
N ARG A 216 12.02 3.41 -12.44
CA ARG A 216 12.59 4.67 -12.97
C ARG A 216 12.04 5.91 -12.29
N LYS A 217 10.76 5.89 -11.88
CA LYS A 217 10.06 7.09 -11.40
C LYS A 217 9.87 7.14 -9.88
N ILE A 218 9.91 6.00 -9.19
CA ILE A 218 9.71 5.93 -7.74
C ILE A 218 10.92 5.29 -7.07
N TRP A 219 11.24 4.03 -7.37
CA TRP A 219 12.20 3.24 -6.61
C TRP A 219 13.59 3.86 -6.57
N ARG A 220 14.17 4.10 -7.73
CA ARG A 220 15.49 4.73 -7.84
C ARG A 220 15.50 6.20 -7.40
N PRO A 221 14.57 7.07 -7.86
CA PRO A 221 14.54 8.48 -7.45
C PRO A 221 14.25 8.69 -5.96
N ALA A 222 13.47 7.81 -5.32
CA ALA A 222 13.24 7.86 -3.87
C ALA A 222 14.45 7.39 -3.06
N GLY A 223 15.51 6.92 -3.71
CA GLY A 223 16.75 6.52 -3.06
C GLY A 223 16.68 5.19 -2.32
N MET A 224 15.93 4.22 -2.88
CA MET A 224 15.87 2.86 -2.33
C MET A 224 17.26 2.21 -2.41
N GLU A 225 17.66 1.51 -1.32
CA GLU A 225 19.02 0.97 -1.23
C GLU A 225 19.14 -0.49 -1.66
N SER A 226 18.02 -1.22 -1.68
CA SER A 226 18.03 -2.65 -1.97
C SER A 226 17.25 -2.96 -3.25
N THR A 227 17.63 -4.07 -3.89
CA THR A 227 16.82 -4.68 -4.93
C THR A 227 15.51 -5.15 -4.31
N ALA A 228 14.41 -4.85 -4.98
CA ALA A 228 13.09 -5.41 -4.67
C ALA A 228 12.54 -6.17 -5.86
N THR A 229 11.40 -6.83 -5.67
CA THR A 229 10.65 -7.44 -6.76
C THR A 229 9.18 -7.03 -6.68
N VAL A 230 8.49 -7.08 -7.81
CA VAL A 230 7.03 -6.97 -7.90
C VAL A 230 6.49 -8.15 -8.67
N GLY A 231 5.49 -8.85 -8.13
CA GLY A 231 4.88 -9.99 -8.78
C GLY A 231 4.19 -9.62 -10.09
N ASN A 232 4.14 -10.56 -11.03
CA ASN A 232 3.44 -10.41 -12.30
C ASN A 232 2.59 -11.67 -12.61
N ASP A 233 1.74 -11.57 -13.63
CA ASP A 233 0.84 -12.66 -14.04
C ASP A 233 1.43 -13.57 -15.12
N SER A 234 2.75 -13.55 -15.34
CA SER A 234 3.48 -14.28 -16.43
C SER A 234 3.08 -13.87 -17.84
N HIS A 235 2.25 -12.85 -18.01
CA HIS A 235 1.80 -12.31 -19.29
C HIS A 235 2.18 -10.84 -19.49
N GLY A 236 3.12 -10.34 -18.68
CA GLY A 236 3.67 -8.99 -18.76
C GLY A 236 2.87 -7.94 -17.99
N ASP A 237 1.89 -8.34 -17.20
CA ASP A 237 1.11 -7.44 -16.35
C ASP A 237 1.54 -7.57 -14.88
N SER A 238 2.16 -6.53 -14.32
CA SER A 238 2.52 -6.50 -12.90
C SER A 238 1.30 -6.42 -11.99
N LEU A 239 1.38 -7.09 -10.83
CA LEU A 239 0.30 -7.15 -9.85
C LEU A 239 0.30 -5.89 -8.94
N GLY A 240 -0.21 -4.78 -9.43
CA GLY A 240 -0.18 -3.50 -8.72
C GLY A 240 -1.00 -3.43 -7.42
N TYR A 241 -1.69 -4.51 -7.04
CA TYR A 241 -2.48 -4.62 -5.81
C TYR A 241 -1.71 -5.28 -4.67
N CYS A 242 -0.62 -6.00 -4.95
CA CYS A 242 0.19 -6.74 -3.97
C CYS A 242 1.62 -6.93 -4.46
N CYS A 243 2.33 -7.76 -3.72
CA CYS A 243 3.41 -8.60 -4.21
C CYS A 243 4.72 -7.86 -4.51
N TYR A 244 4.96 -6.69 -3.87
CA TYR A 244 6.32 -6.20 -3.71
C TYR A 244 7.01 -7.00 -2.60
N HIS A 245 8.25 -7.39 -2.84
CA HIS A 245 9.12 -7.94 -1.81
C HIS A 245 10.29 -6.98 -1.62
N ALA A 246 10.31 -6.29 -0.48
CA ALA A 246 11.28 -5.25 -0.18
C ALA A 246 11.69 -5.24 1.28
N THR A 247 12.80 -4.58 1.59
CA THR A 247 13.26 -4.41 2.97
C THR A 247 12.43 -3.37 3.72
N ASP A 248 12.34 -3.48 5.04
CA ASP A 248 11.66 -2.47 5.86
C ASP A 248 12.28 -1.09 5.70
N ARG A 249 13.58 -1.01 5.47
CA ARG A 249 14.27 0.27 5.21
C ARG A 249 13.83 0.92 3.91
N ASP A 250 13.52 0.13 2.87
CA ASP A 250 13.00 0.67 1.61
C ASP A 250 11.52 1.03 1.72
N PHE A 251 10.72 0.25 2.45
CA PHE A 251 9.36 0.66 2.82
C PHE A 251 9.36 1.95 3.64
N ALA A 252 10.32 2.12 4.56
CA ALA A 252 10.47 3.36 5.34
C ALA A 252 10.85 4.56 4.46
N ARG A 253 11.69 4.37 3.42
CA ARG A 253 12.01 5.42 2.44
C ARG A 253 10.77 5.85 1.64
N PHE A 254 9.88 4.91 1.33
CA PHE A 254 8.60 5.26 0.69
C PHE A 254 7.71 6.08 1.63
N GLY A 255 7.61 5.69 2.89
CA GLY A 255 6.94 6.50 3.92
C GLY A 255 7.57 7.90 4.07
N LEU A 256 8.91 7.96 4.11
CA LEU A 256 9.66 9.22 4.20
C LEU A 256 9.45 10.11 2.97
N LEU A 257 9.32 9.53 1.77
CA LEU A 257 8.98 10.25 0.55
C LEU A 257 7.64 10.99 0.72
N TYR A 258 6.62 10.32 1.24
CA TYR A 258 5.31 10.93 1.51
C TYR A 258 5.35 11.93 2.66
N LEU A 259 6.07 11.63 3.74
CA LEU A 259 6.30 12.55 4.85
C LEU A 259 6.88 13.89 4.38
N ARG A 260 7.73 13.86 3.35
CA ARG A 260 8.41 15.01 2.76
C ARG A 260 7.66 15.63 1.58
N GLY A 261 6.35 15.38 1.46
CA GLY A 261 5.52 15.94 0.39
C GLY A 261 5.96 15.49 -1.02
N GLY A 262 6.47 14.26 -1.13
CA GLY A 262 6.91 13.66 -2.39
C GLY A 262 8.35 13.98 -2.78
N LYS A 263 9.17 14.50 -1.87
CA LYS A 263 10.58 14.86 -2.12
C LYS A 263 11.56 13.81 -1.60
N ALA A 264 12.57 13.48 -2.39
CA ALA A 264 13.73 12.70 -1.99
C ALA A 264 15.00 13.23 -2.67
N GLY A 265 16.13 13.24 -1.94
CA GLY A 265 17.41 13.72 -2.46
C GLY A 265 17.34 15.15 -3.05
N GLY A 266 16.54 16.03 -2.47
CA GLY A 266 16.32 17.40 -2.96
C GLY A 266 15.42 17.53 -4.18
N ARG A 267 14.93 16.42 -4.77
CA ARG A 267 14.09 16.44 -5.97
C ARG A 267 12.64 16.05 -5.66
N GLN A 268 11.69 16.63 -6.43
CA GLN A 268 10.29 16.19 -6.41
C GLN A 268 10.17 14.87 -7.19
N VAL A 269 9.84 13.79 -6.50
CA VAL A 269 9.64 12.44 -7.07
C VAL A 269 8.16 12.21 -7.36
N VAL A 270 7.31 12.42 -6.35
CA VAL A 270 5.86 12.40 -6.50
C VAL A 270 5.35 13.84 -6.43
N PRO A 271 4.50 14.31 -7.35
CA PRO A 271 4.00 15.70 -7.28
C PRO A 271 3.40 16.02 -5.90
N ALA A 272 3.75 17.18 -5.33
CA ALA A 272 3.27 17.57 -3.99
C ALA A 272 1.73 17.69 -3.95
N SER A 273 1.12 18.12 -5.05
CA SER A 273 -0.34 18.14 -5.21
C SER A 273 -0.95 16.73 -5.12
N TRP A 274 -0.26 15.73 -5.68
CA TRP A 274 -0.70 14.34 -5.61
C TRP A 274 -0.60 13.77 -4.19
N VAL A 275 0.51 14.03 -3.48
CA VAL A 275 0.65 13.63 -2.07
C VAL A 275 -0.51 14.17 -1.26
N ARG A 276 -0.84 15.46 -1.40
CA ARG A 276 -2.00 16.07 -0.72
C ARG A 276 -3.32 15.41 -1.14
N ALA A 277 -3.57 15.26 -2.45
CA ALA A 277 -4.81 14.68 -2.95
C ALA A 277 -4.98 13.22 -2.48
N SER A 278 -3.91 12.42 -2.50
CA SER A 278 -3.96 11.01 -2.11
C SER A 278 -4.16 10.79 -0.60
N THR A 279 -3.83 11.78 0.22
CA THR A 279 -4.01 11.75 1.68
C THR A 279 -5.17 12.64 2.16
N THR A 280 -6.08 13.03 1.26
CA THR A 280 -7.32 13.74 1.55
C THR A 280 -8.50 12.75 1.57
N PRO A 281 -9.44 12.88 2.53
CA PRO A 281 -10.64 12.04 2.59
C PRO A 281 -11.41 11.99 1.29
N SER A 282 -11.84 10.79 0.89
CA SER A 282 -12.72 10.62 -0.27
C SER A 282 -14.19 10.89 0.12
N PRO A 283 -15.03 11.28 -0.84
CA PRO A 283 -16.46 11.53 -0.57
C PRO A 283 -17.21 10.32 -0.04
N VAL A 284 -16.77 9.11 -0.43
CA VAL A 284 -17.45 7.84 -0.09
C VAL A 284 -16.93 7.19 1.18
N ASN A 285 -15.72 7.56 1.62
CA ASN A 285 -15.13 7.05 2.86
C ASN A 285 -14.14 8.08 3.43
N PRO A 286 -14.45 8.73 4.57
CA PRO A 286 -13.58 9.74 5.17
C PRO A 286 -12.25 9.17 5.68
N ARG A 287 -12.14 7.84 5.81
CA ARG A 287 -10.94 7.14 6.25
C ARG A 287 -10.09 6.59 5.11
N TYR A 288 -10.41 6.94 3.85
CA TYR A 288 -9.69 6.48 2.68
C TYR A 288 -9.52 7.60 1.65
N GLY A 289 -8.28 7.77 1.18
CA GLY A 289 -7.92 8.72 0.12
C GLY A 289 -7.78 8.03 -1.24
N LEU A 290 -6.70 8.34 -1.97
CA LEU A 290 -6.36 7.67 -3.21
C LEU A 290 -5.33 6.56 -2.92
N HIS A 291 -5.83 5.39 -2.52
CA HIS A 291 -5.06 4.22 -2.09
C HIS A 291 -4.19 4.45 -0.82
N TRP A 292 -4.68 5.28 0.08
CA TRP A 292 -4.14 5.48 1.42
C TRP A 292 -5.25 5.40 2.47
N TRP A 293 -5.01 4.69 3.56
CA TRP A 293 -5.84 4.71 4.76
C TRP A 293 -5.53 5.96 5.57
N LEU A 294 -6.56 6.64 6.06
CA LEU A 294 -6.44 7.91 6.77
C LEU A 294 -6.80 7.74 8.24
N GLY A 295 -5.94 8.25 9.13
CA GLY A 295 -6.17 8.18 10.57
C GLY A 295 -7.13 9.23 11.11
N GLY A 296 -7.45 10.29 10.35
CA GLY A 296 -8.35 11.37 10.77
C GLY A 296 -7.67 12.53 11.51
N SER A 297 -6.39 12.37 11.91
CA SER A 297 -5.59 13.45 12.57
C SER A 297 -4.45 13.95 11.69
N GLY A 298 -4.58 13.78 10.36
CA GLY A 298 -3.56 14.12 9.38
C GLY A 298 -2.49 13.05 9.20
N ASP A 299 -2.57 11.99 9.94
CA ASP A 299 -1.78 10.76 9.78
C ASP A 299 -2.44 9.82 8.77
N PHE A 300 -1.63 9.00 8.11
CA PHE A 300 -2.10 8.07 7.09
C PHE A 300 -1.19 6.84 7.03
N MET A 301 -1.68 5.77 6.41
CA MET A 301 -0.89 4.54 6.27
C MET A 301 -1.22 3.76 5.01
N ALA A 302 -0.21 3.09 4.45
CA ALA A 302 -0.39 1.94 3.60
C ALA A 302 -0.56 0.71 4.50
N ALA A 303 -1.56 -0.12 4.23
CA ALA A 303 -1.85 -1.31 5.02
C ALA A 303 -1.96 -2.53 4.11
N GLY A 304 -1.37 -3.64 4.53
CA GLY A 304 -1.37 -4.91 3.83
C GLY A 304 -1.82 -6.07 4.69
N PHE A 305 -2.29 -7.11 4.03
CA PHE A 305 -2.71 -8.35 4.69
C PHE A 305 -1.61 -8.89 5.61
N GLY A 306 -1.99 -9.50 6.72
CA GLY A 306 -1.02 -10.11 7.64
C GLY A 306 -0.28 -9.11 8.54
N GLY A 307 -0.70 -7.83 8.59
CA GLY A 307 -0.12 -6.85 9.49
C GLY A 307 1.11 -6.12 8.92
N GLN A 308 1.10 -5.88 7.63
CA GLN A 308 2.08 -5.06 6.93
C GLN A 308 1.65 -3.60 6.98
N TYR A 309 2.51 -2.69 7.42
CA TYR A 309 2.17 -1.27 7.53
C TYR A 309 3.34 -0.37 7.18
N ILE A 310 3.02 0.72 6.48
CA ILE A 310 3.84 1.93 6.42
C ILE A 310 2.97 3.06 6.96
N TYR A 311 3.16 3.43 8.20
CA TYR A 311 2.45 4.53 8.85
C TYR A 311 3.27 5.81 8.78
N VAL A 312 2.61 6.93 8.51
CA VAL A 312 3.22 8.25 8.39
C VAL A 312 2.48 9.24 9.28
N SER A 313 3.22 9.90 10.16
CA SER A 313 2.73 10.98 11.01
C SER A 313 3.42 12.31 10.63
N PRO A 314 2.80 13.15 9.79
CA PRO A 314 3.37 14.45 9.44
C PRO A 314 3.53 15.36 10.67
N ARG A 315 2.57 15.32 11.60
CA ARG A 315 2.61 16.10 12.85
C ARG A 315 3.86 15.83 13.68
N HIS A 316 4.28 14.57 13.75
CA HIS A 316 5.42 14.13 14.56
C HIS A 316 6.69 13.92 13.73
N SER A 317 6.64 14.09 12.40
CA SER A 317 7.74 13.77 11.48
C SER A 317 8.24 12.32 11.62
N VAL A 318 7.33 11.37 11.85
CA VAL A 318 7.62 9.97 12.13
C VAL A 318 7.08 9.07 11.02
N VAL A 319 7.87 8.05 10.68
CA VAL A 319 7.42 6.90 9.87
C VAL A 319 7.59 5.64 10.70
N VAL A 320 6.56 4.78 10.69
CA VAL A 320 6.64 3.44 11.29
C VAL A 320 6.41 2.41 10.21
N VAL A 321 7.32 1.44 10.12
CA VAL A 321 7.14 0.24 9.28
C VAL A 321 7.00 -0.97 10.18
N LYS A 322 6.00 -1.79 9.91
CA LYS A 322 5.80 -3.07 10.58
C LYS A 322 5.58 -4.14 9.53
N SER A 323 6.32 -5.23 9.65
CA SER A 323 6.25 -6.38 8.74
C SER A 323 6.10 -7.70 9.49
N ALA A 324 5.38 -8.65 8.87
CA ALA A 324 5.19 -10.00 9.39
C ALA A 324 5.30 -11.02 8.25
N ILE A 325 5.88 -12.20 8.50
CA ILE A 325 6.02 -13.29 7.52
C ILE A 325 4.80 -14.21 7.60
N ALA A 326 4.39 -14.59 8.80
CA ALA A 326 3.27 -15.50 9.02
C ALA A 326 2.22 -14.79 9.88
N GLY A 327 1.35 -14.07 9.22
CA GLY A 327 0.27 -13.24 9.67
C GLY A 327 -0.30 -13.37 11.08
N GLY A 328 0.08 -12.44 11.96
CA GLY A 328 -0.85 -11.94 12.97
C GLY A 328 -1.61 -10.78 12.35
N ARG A 329 -2.93 -10.80 12.35
CA ARG A 329 -3.74 -9.67 11.90
C ARG A 329 -4.06 -8.80 13.11
N PRO A 330 -3.33 -7.69 13.38
CA PRO A 330 -3.84 -6.72 14.31
C PRO A 330 -5.14 -6.13 13.75
N ASP A 331 -6.05 -5.77 14.63
CA ASP A 331 -7.09 -4.84 14.26
C ASP A 331 -6.42 -3.56 13.72
N GLN A 332 -6.92 -3.03 12.62
CA GLN A 332 -6.34 -1.85 11.99
C GLN A 332 -6.44 -0.61 12.89
N GLU A 333 -7.48 -0.53 13.72
CA GLU A 333 -7.66 0.53 14.70
C GLU A 333 -6.67 0.41 15.86
N GLU A 334 -6.42 -0.81 16.32
CA GLU A 334 -5.38 -1.05 17.32
C GLU A 334 -4.00 -0.66 16.76
N ALA A 335 -3.68 -1.10 15.55
CA ALA A 335 -2.41 -0.75 14.90
C ALA A 335 -2.23 0.77 14.77
N LEU A 336 -3.28 1.49 14.34
CA LEU A 336 -3.27 2.94 14.24
C LEU A 336 -3.03 3.59 15.61
N THR A 337 -3.68 3.08 16.66
CA THR A 337 -3.53 3.58 18.04
C THR A 337 -2.11 3.36 18.55
N ALA A 338 -1.56 2.15 18.36
CA ALA A 338 -0.19 1.83 18.74
C ALA A 338 0.84 2.71 17.99
N PHE A 339 0.68 2.90 16.68
CA PHE A 339 1.62 3.72 15.90
C PHE A 339 1.55 5.21 16.26
N ARG A 340 0.38 5.72 16.64
CA ARG A 340 0.23 7.07 17.20
C ARG A 340 0.99 7.25 18.50
N ALA A 341 0.88 6.27 19.40
CA ALA A 341 1.62 6.26 20.65
C ALA A 341 3.14 6.22 20.40
N VAL A 342 3.60 5.39 19.46
CA VAL A 342 5.01 5.38 19.02
C VAL A 342 5.43 6.77 18.50
N ALA A 343 4.64 7.40 17.63
CA ALA A 343 4.98 8.69 17.06
C ALA A 343 5.03 9.80 18.12
N ALA A 344 4.12 9.77 19.09
CA ALA A 344 4.12 10.71 20.21
C ALA A 344 5.35 10.53 21.11
N GLU A 345 5.71 9.28 21.42
CA GLU A 345 6.89 8.96 22.24
C GLU A 345 8.20 9.38 21.56
N VAL A 346 8.33 9.14 20.25
CA VAL A 346 9.49 9.61 19.46
C VAL A 346 9.60 11.14 19.53
N ALA A 347 8.48 11.86 19.44
CA ALA A 347 8.49 13.31 19.51
C ALA A 347 8.82 13.82 20.94
N ARG A 348 8.43 13.09 21.98
CA ARG A 348 8.70 13.43 23.38
C ARG A 348 10.19 13.22 23.75
N THR A 349 10.85 12.27 23.11
CA THR A 349 12.25 11.89 23.40
C THR A 349 13.29 12.59 22.52
N ARG A 350 12.90 13.61 21.75
CA ARG A 350 13.82 14.45 20.94
C ARG A 350 14.74 15.38 21.76
#